data_66eae707aa1ca2624d0bf65695dd0456
#
_entry.id   66eae707aa1ca2624d0bf65695dd0456
#
_cell.length_a   1.000
_cell.length_b   1.000
_cell.length_c   1.000
_cell.angle_alpha   90.00
_cell.angle_beta   90.00
_cell.angle_gamma   90.00
#
_symmetry.space_group_name_H-M   'P 1'
#
loop_
_entity.id
_entity.type
_entity.pdbx_description
1 polymer ?
#
loop_
_entity_poly.entity_id
_entity_poly.type
_entity_poly.pdbx_seq_one_letter_code
_entity_poly.pdbx_strand_id
1 'polypeptide(L)'
;VKTDSRIFVGLSSFQALAMFRRGIFYTFLAVYLRSNLGLSVTETTLFETIPMILNVLFQTFVWGRLTDRLQRRRSLIITGELLASVGHVVMWYAHSVAPNPRASGYAIIAGLTIIEIFWSMSNIGWSAYISDVYTPQQRNAVQGRLASIGGVGRMIGAMAGGFLYDGARLMYPGWGFRSGGIFFVASFVMLVSVIPLFFMPEGGIRYRVAEADQDGSDDQSGGRLGRFVLFLAAMLLINSGVNTIGAFRAQYMNLAEGFAASARTISLAANAESAALIAVGFFLGTLGRRLGIGRLLLLGAAMGIVSLVVLMLAPCVEIILVAALFKGLSDGCIASSSYAYASTLIPPEKRGRYFALYNATFFLSWGLAATFVTGPLIDSLLLSGAGAVTAYKAGFASGAGLVSLGLALLVVLFMVTRRRARTIRTA
;
A
#
# COMPACT_ATOMS: atom_id res chain seq x y z
N VAL A 1 1.21 28.70 14.98
CA VAL A 1 1.39 28.97 13.54
C VAL A 1 0.13 28.49 12.86
N LYS A 2 -0.70 29.40 12.31
CA LYS A 2 -1.84 29.04 11.46
C LYS A 2 -1.24 28.35 10.23
N THR A 3 -1.40 27.05 10.12
CA THR A 3 -1.08 26.32 8.89
C THR A 3 -1.89 26.96 7.77
N ASP A 4 -1.22 27.40 6.72
CA ASP A 4 -1.89 28.04 5.59
C ASP A 4 -2.93 27.04 5.05
N SER A 5 -4.19 27.39 5.12
CA SER A 5 -5.30 26.53 4.66
C SER A 5 -5.12 26.10 3.20
N ARG A 6 -4.43 26.92 2.41
CA ARG A 6 -4.10 26.64 1.00
C ARG A 6 -3.20 25.42 0.86
N ILE A 7 -2.21 25.25 1.75
CA ILE A 7 -1.31 24.10 1.73
C ILE A 7 -2.09 22.81 2.02
N PHE A 8 -2.93 22.83 3.06
CA PHE A 8 -3.72 21.65 3.40
C PHE A 8 -4.73 21.29 2.31
N VAL A 9 -5.38 22.27 1.68
CA VAL A 9 -6.30 22.05 0.55
C VAL A 9 -5.54 21.47 -0.65
N GLY A 10 -4.36 22.03 -0.99
CA GLY A 10 -3.55 21.50 -2.09
C GLY A 10 -3.12 20.06 -1.87
N LEU A 11 -2.61 19.74 -0.66
CA LEU A 11 -2.24 18.38 -0.28
C LEU A 11 -3.43 17.42 -0.30
N SER A 12 -4.59 17.85 0.21
CA SER A 12 -5.81 17.05 0.26
C SER A 12 -6.34 16.72 -1.13
N SER A 13 -6.38 17.72 -2.02
CA SER A 13 -6.82 17.53 -3.42
C SER A 13 -5.88 16.59 -4.17
N PHE A 14 -4.58 16.78 -4.04
CA PHE A 14 -3.58 15.88 -4.61
C PHE A 14 -3.77 14.45 -4.12
N GLN A 15 -3.88 14.25 -2.79
CA GLN A 15 -4.05 12.94 -2.19
C GLN A 15 -5.34 12.24 -2.65
N ALA A 16 -6.46 12.97 -2.73
CA ALA A 16 -7.72 12.43 -3.22
C ALA A 16 -7.59 11.92 -4.66
N LEU A 17 -6.99 12.70 -5.55
CA LEU A 17 -6.80 12.36 -6.95
C LEU A 17 -5.80 11.20 -7.14
N ALA A 18 -4.69 11.22 -6.42
CA ALA A 18 -3.69 10.14 -6.44
C ALA A 18 -4.31 8.80 -6.01
N MET A 19 -5.14 8.80 -4.96
CA MET A 19 -5.82 7.60 -4.49
C MET A 19 -7.00 7.19 -5.37
N PHE A 20 -7.71 8.15 -5.99
CA PHE A 20 -8.69 7.85 -7.04
C PHE A 20 -8.05 7.08 -8.19
N ARG A 21 -6.90 7.54 -8.70
CA ARG A 21 -6.14 6.84 -9.73
C ARG A 21 -5.78 5.43 -9.31
N ARG A 22 -5.33 5.24 -8.07
CA ARG A 22 -5.04 3.90 -7.53
C ARG A 22 -6.29 3.01 -7.52
N GLY A 23 -7.42 3.55 -7.11
CA GLY A 23 -8.70 2.83 -7.11
C GLY A 23 -9.11 2.40 -8.51
N ILE A 24 -9.08 3.29 -9.49
CA ILE A 24 -9.53 3.01 -10.85
C ILE A 24 -8.64 2.00 -11.58
N PHE A 25 -7.31 2.08 -11.38
CA PHE A 25 -6.35 1.28 -12.13
C PHE A 25 -6.09 -0.08 -11.48
N TYR A 26 -5.74 -0.13 -10.20
CA TYR A 26 -5.24 -1.37 -9.57
C TYR A 26 -6.34 -2.34 -9.15
N THR A 27 -7.59 -1.88 -8.95
CA THR A 27 -8.69 -2.75 -8.50
C THR A 27 -8.95 -3.93 -9.45
N PHE A 28 -8.80 -3.70 -10.75
CA PHE A 28 -9.13 -4.70 -11.78
C PHE A 28 -7.92 -5.22 -12.56
N LEU A 29 -6.73 -4.65 -12.34
CA LEU A 29 -5.55 -5.00 -13.12
C LEU A 29 -5.20 -6.49 -13.01
N ALA A 30 -5.18 -7.05 -11.81
CA ALA A 30 -4.88 -8.45 -11.59
C ALA A 30 -5.89 -9.38 -12.31
N VAL A 31 -7.17 -9.01 -12.32
CA VAL A 31 -8.22 -9.73 -13.05
C VAL A 31 -7.98 -9.65 -14.57
N TYR A 32 -7.67 -8.45 -15.07
CA TYR A 32 -7.39 -8.26 -16.49
C TYR A 32 -6.18 -9.06 -16.97
N LEU A 33 -5.08 -9.03 -16.24
CA LEU A 33 -3.87 -9.79 -16.56
C LEU A 33 -4.14 -11.30 -16.57
N ARG A 34 -4.94 -11.80 -15.61
CA ARG A 34 -5.28 -13.21 -15.50
C ARG A 34 -6.31 -13.66 -16.55
N SER A 35 -7.47 -13.02 -16.55
CA SER A 35 -8.65 -13.50 -17.29
C SER A 35 -8.64 -13.10 -18.77
N ASN A 36 -8.06 -11.93 -19.11
CA ASN A 36 -8.06 -11.42 -20.47
C ASN A 36 -6.73 -11.66 -21.19
N LEU A 37 -5.60 -11.64 -20.49
CA LEU A 37 -4.28 -11.79 -21.09
C LEU A 37 -3.63 -13.16 -20.83
N GLY A 38 -4.24 -14.01 -20.01
CA GLY A 38 -3.84 -15.40 -19.80
C GLY A 38 -2.53 -15.58 -19.03
N LEU A 39 -2.11 -14.60 -18.23
CA LEU A 39 -0.94 -14.74 -17.37
C LEU A 39 -1.23 -15.77 -16.26
N SER A 40 -0.19 -16.47 -15.78
CA SER A 40 -0.32 -17.33 -14.59
C SER A 40 -0.62 -16.47 -13.36
N VAL A 41 -1.07 -17.08 -12.26
CA VAL A 41 -1.36 -16.36 -11.03
C VAL A 41 -0.10 -15.68 -10.50
N THR A 42 1.04 -16.36 -10.54
CA THR A 42 2.35 -15.80 -10.18
C THR A 42 2.75 -14.63 -11.07
N GLU A 43 2.61 -14.76 -12.39
CA GLU A 43 2.94 -13.69 -13.32
C GLU A 43 2.10 -12.43 -13.07
N THR A 44 0.83 -12.58 -12.69
CA THR A 44 0.00 -11.41 -12.38
C THR A 44 0.54 -10.60 -11.21
N THR A 45 1.23 -11.21 -10.25
CA THR A 45 1.74 -10.50 -9.08
C THR A 45 3.02 -9.68 -9.36
N LEU A 46 3.65 -9.90 -10.51
CA LEU A 46 4.84 -9.16 -10.93
C LEU A 46 4.57 -7.65 -11.06
N PHE A 47 3.33 -7.24 -11.37
CA PHE A 47 2.98 -5.81 -11.45
C PHE A 47 3.06 -5.08 -10.09
N GLU A 48 3.02 -5.81 -8.99
CA GLU A 48 3.26 -5.24 -7.65
C GLU A 48 4.72 -5.41 -7.22
N THR A 49 5.33 -6.55 -7.51
CA THR A 49 6.65 -6.90 -6.99
C THR A 49 7.79 -6.12 -7.65
N ILE A 50 7.87 -6.15 -8.98
CA ILE A 50 8.98 -5.50 -9.71
C ILE A 50 8.95 -3.99 -9.53
N PRO A 51 7.79 -3.30 -9.73
CA PRO A 51 7.69 -1.87 -9.48
C PRO A 51 8.07 -1.46 -8.07
N MET A 52 7.65 -2.22 -7.03
CA MET A 52 7.95 -1.88 -5.65
C MET A 52 9.42 -2.07 -5.28
N ILE A 53 10.09 -3.08 -5.84
CA ILE A 53 11.56 -3.24 -5.67
C ILE A 53 12.27 -2.02 -6.26
N LEU A 54 11.93 -1.62 -7.50
CA LEU A 54 12.56 -0.46 -8.12
C LEU A 54 12.17 0.86 -7.43
N ASN A 55 10.94 0.99 -6.96
CA ASN A 55 10.53 2.12 -6.13
C ASN A 55 11.48 2.31 -4.93
N VAL A 56 11.70 1.25 -4.15
CA VAL A 56 12.58 1.30 -2.97
C VAL A 56 14.02 1.65 -3.37
N LEU A 57 14.54 1.05 -4.43
CA LEU A 57 15.90 1.30 -4.90
C LEU A 57 16.06 2.76 -5.36
N PHE A 58 15.20 3.24 -6.24
CA PHE A 58 15.27 4.61 -6.75
C PHE A 58 15.00 5.64 -5.67
N GLN A 59 14.03 5.40 -4.79
CA GLN A 59 13.73 6.29 -3.68
C GLN A 59 14.92 6.45 -2.74
N THR A 60 15.62 5.34 -2.44
CA THR A 60 16.75 5.34 -1.49
C THR A 60 18.03 5.90 -2.11
N PHE A 61 18.38 5.48 -3.32
CA PHE A 61 19.72 5.73 -3.88
C PHE A 61 19.75 6.94 -4.85
N VAL A 62 18.64 7.25 -5.51
CA VAL A 62 18.57 8.30 -6.54
C VAL A 62 17.81 9.51 -6.01
N TRP A 63 16.50 9.35 -5.79
CA TRP A 63 15.62 10.48 -5.51
C TRP A 63 15.83 11.11 -4.14
N GLY A 64 16.18 10.32 -3.12
CA GLY A 64 16.51 10.84 -1.80
C GLY A 64 17.67 11.84 -1.86
N ARG A 65 18.76 11.45 -2.53
CA ARG A 65 19.93 12.34 -2.71
C ARG A 65 19.61 13.57 -3.55
N LEU A 66 18.84 13.39 -4.62
CA LEU A 66 18.43 14.50 -5.49
C LEU A 66 17.53 15.48 -4.75
N THR A 67 16.58 14.97 -3.99
CA THR A 67 15.68 15.76 -3.15
C THR A 67 16.45 16.62 -2.14
N ASP A 68 17.47 16.05 -1.49
CA ASP A 68 18.30 16.76 -0.52
C ASP A 68 19.21 17.82 -1.16
N ARG A 69 19.70 17.57 -2.37
CA ARG A 69 20.51 18.54 -3.12
C ARG A 69 19.71 19.71 -3.67
N LEU A 70 18.58 19.41 -4.31
CA LEU A 70 17.77 20.41 -5.00
C LEU A 70 16.93 21.27 -4.05
N GLN A 71 16.52 20.72 -2.89
CA GLN A 71 15.61 21.38 -1.93
C GLN A 71 14.29 21.87 -2.57
N ARG A 72 13.87 21.29 -3.70
CA ARG A 72 12.68 21.66 -4.48
C ARG A 72 11.64 20.53 -4.39
N ARG A 73 10.91 20.50 -3.25
CA ARG A 73 9.99 19.41 -2.94
C ARG A 73 8.78 19.37 -3.88
N ARG A 74 8.10 20.51 -4.04
CA ARG A 74 6.93 20.64 -4.92
C ARG A 74 7.29 20.32 -6.37
N SER A 75 8.37 20.90 -6.89
CA SER A 75 8.82 20.66 -8.28
C SER A 75 9.09 19.18 -8.53
N LEU A 76 9.66 18.44 -7.57
CA LEU A 76 9.88 17.00 -7.69
C LEU A 76 8.57 16.21 -7.75
N ILE A 77 7.56 16.59 -6.94
CA ILE A 77 6.24 15.97 -7.00
C ILE A 77 5.64 16.18 -8.39
N ILE A 78 5.61 17.43 -8.87
CA ILE A 78 5.06 17.79 -10.16
C ILE A 78 5.75 17.03 -11.31
N THR A 79 7.08 17.03 -11.33
CA THR A 79 7.85 16.34 -12.38
C THR A 79 7.59 14.82 -12.36
N GLY A 80 7.56 14.20 -11.18
CA GLY A 80 7.28 12.78 -11.02
C GLY A 80 5.89 12.40 -11.55
N GLU A 81 4.86 13.18 -11.21
CA GLU A 81 3.49 12.95 -11.67
C GLU A 81 3.35 13.16 -13.20
N LEU A 82 3.99 14.21 -13.77
CA LEU A 82 3.95 14.47 -15.20
C LEU A 82 4.61 13.33 -16.00
N LEU A 83 5.80 12.89 -15.59
CA LEU A 83 6.49 11.78 -16.25
C LEU A 83 5.72 10.48 -16.12
N ALA A 84 5.15 10.20 -14.95
CA ALA A 84 4.32 9.02 -14.74
C ALA A 84 3.00 9.09 -15.54
N SER A 85 2.41 10.28 -15.72
CA SER A 85 1.24 10.50 -16.58
C SER A 85 1.52 10.12 -18.04
N VAL A 86 2.62 10.64 -18.60
CA VAL A 86 3.08 10.26 -19.95
C VAL A 86 3.34 8.76 -20.02
N GLY A 87 3.95 8.19 -18.97
CA GLY A 87 4.19 6.76 -18.85
C GLY A 87 2.93 5.91 -19.02
N HIS A 88 1.77 6.33 -18.52
CA HIS A 88 0.51 5.60 -18.70
C HIS A 88 0.07 5.55 -20.18
N VAL A 89 0.25 6.62 -20.93
CA VAL A 89 -0.06 6.66 -22.37
C VAL A 89 0.90 5.76 -23.15
N VAL A 90 2.20 5.84 -22.85
CA VAL A 90 3.23 5.00 -23.49
C VAL A 90 2.99 3.52 -23.18
N MET A 91 2.65 3.20 -21.94
CA MET A 91 2.33 1.85 -21.50
C MET A 91 1.11 1.29 -22.25
N TRP A 92 0.04 2.09 -22.39
CA TRP A 92 -1.11 1.67 -23.20
C TRP A 92 -0.71 1.40 -24.66
N TYR A 93 0.07 2.28 -25.26
CA TYR A 93 0.54 2.06 -26.62
C TYR A 93 1.33 0.75 -26.75
N ALA A 94 2.33 0.54 -25.90
CA ALA A 94 3.11 -0.70 -25.86
C ALA A 94 2.23 -1.95 -25.67
N HIS A 95 1.23 -1.87 -24.79
CA HIS A 95 0.25 -2.90 -24.57
C HIS A 95 -0.61 -3.18 -25.83
N SER A 96 -1.04 -2.13 -26.53
CA SER A 96 -1.94 -2.24 -27.69
C SER A 96 -1.27 -2.82 -28.93
N VAL A 97 0.02 -2.58 -29.12
CA VAL A 97 0.80 -3.08 -30.28
C VAL A 97 1.51 -4.40 -30.03
N ALA A 98 1.40 -4.96 -28.83
CA ALA A 98 2.09 -6.19 -28.45
C ALA A 98 1.61 -7.37 -29.32
N PRO A 99 2.49 -8.30 -29.73
CA PRO A 99 2.20 -9.33 -30.73
C PRO A 99 1.23 -10.42 -30.24
N ASN A 100 1.07 -10.58 -28.93
CA ASN A 100 0.19 -11.56 -28.33
C ASN A 100 -0.28 -11.11 -26.93
N PRO A 101 -1.35 -11.70 -26.38
CA PRO A 101 -1.90 -11.30 -25.08
C PRO A 101 -0.89 -11.37 -23.92
N ARG A 102 -0.03 -12.37 -23.90
CA ARG A 102 0.99 -12.52 -22.85
C ARG A 102 2.03 -11.43 -22.92
N ALA A 103 2.51 -11.08 -24.12
CA ALA A 103 3.40 -9.94 -24.33
C ALA A 103 2.74 -8.61 -23.95
N SER A 104 1.44 -8.45 -24.23
CA SER A 104 0.62 -7.33 -23.75
C SER A 104 0.65 -7.19 -22.22
N GLY A 105 0.53 -8.30 -21.51
CA GLY A 105 0.60 -8.31 -20.04
C GLY A 105 1.97 -7.88 -19.52
N TYR A 106 3.05 -8.39 -20.11
CA TYR A 106 4.41 -7.98 -19.74
C TYR A 106 4.72 -6.53 -20.11
N ALA A 107 4.12 -6.00 -21.20
CA ALA A 107 4.21 -4.57 -21.52
C ALA A 107 3.60 -3.69 -20.43
N ILE A 108 2.47 -4.11 -19.83
CA ILE A 108 1.87 -3.42 -18.68
C ILE A 108 2.81 -3.49 -17.45
N ILE A 109 3.35 -4.67 -17.12
CA ILE A 109 4.26 -4.86 -15.98
C ILE A 109 5.51 -3.99 -16.13
N ALA A 110 6.14 -3.99 -17.31
CA ALA A 110 7.30 -3.16 -17.61
C ALA A 110 6.96 -1.66 -17.57
N GLY A 111 5.84 -1.27 -18.16
CA GLY A 111 5.36 0.11 -18.13
C GLY A 111 5.09 0.61 -16.71
N LEU A 112 4.42 -0.19 -15.87
CA LEU A 112 4.21 0.13 -14.46
C LEU A 112 5.52 0.27 -13.71
N THR A 113 6.50 -0.57 -14.03
CA THR A 113 7.84 -0.49 -13.43
C THR A 113 8.50 0.85 -13.71
N ILE A 114 8.43 1.33 -14.94
CA ILE A 114 8.96 2.65 -15.34
C ILE A 114 8.17 3.78 -14.67
N ILE A 115 6.84 3.68 -14.67
CA ILE A 115 5.96 4.65 -14.02
C ILE A 115 6.27 4.76 -12.53
N GLU A 116 6.51 3.63 -11.87
CA GLU A 116 6.77 3.60 -10.43
C GLU A 116 8.13 4.21 -10.06
N ILE A 117 9.12 4.15 -10.95
CA ILE A 117 10.39 4.88 -10.80
C ILE A 117 10.11 6.40 -10.72
N PHE A 118 9.31 6.95 -11.63
CA PHE A 118 8.98 8.38 -11.62
C PHE A 118 8.04 8.72 -10.47
N TRP A 119 7.06 7.87 -10.19
CA TRP A 119 6.16 8.08 -9.06
C TRP A 119 6.90 8.05 -7.71
N SER A 120 7.95 7.24 -7.58
CA SER A 120 8.77 7.21 -6.37
C SER A 120 9.48 8.54 -6.10
N MET A 121 9.80 9.32 -7.15
CA MET A 121 10.28 10.70 -7.04
C MET A 121 9.21 11.62 -6.44
N SER A 122 7.96 11.51 -6.91
CA SER A 122 6.81 12.23 -6.34
C SER A 122 6.63 11.87 -4.87
N ASN A 123 6.68 10.60 -4.52
CA ASN A 123 6.45 10.10 -3.17
C ASN A 123 7.50 10.59 -2.16
N ILE A 124 8.78 10.61 -2.53
CA ILE A 124 9.83 11.16 -1.66
C ILE A 124 9.69 12.68 -1.50
N GLY A 125 9.36 13.38 -2.60
CA GLY A 125 9.06 14.81 -2.57
C GLY A 125 7.89 15.13 -1.64
N TRP A 126 6.81 14.35 -1.69
CA TRP A 126 5.65 14.44 -0.82
C TRP A 126 6.00 14.26 0.66
N SER A 127 6.73 13.21 0.99
CA SER A 127 7.14 12.90 2.37
C SER A 127 8.03 14.00 2.94
N ALA A 128 8.99 14.49 2.14
CA ALA A 128 9.87 15.59 2.52
C ALA A 128 9.08 16.90 2.66
N TYR A 129 8.13 17.20 1.77
CA TYR A 129 7.29 18.39 1.83
C TYR A 129 6.49 18.46 3.14
N ILE A 130 5.82 17.37 3.51
CA ILE A 130 5.08 17.28 4.78
C ILE A 130 6.01 17.52 5.97
N SER A 131 7.23 16.98 5.91
CA SER A 131 8.22 17.17 6.96
C SER A 131 8.74 18.59 7.06
N ASP A 132 8.82 19.34 5.96
CA ASP A 132 9.27 20.73 5.95
C ASP A 132 8.19 21.69 6.46
N VAL A 133 6.92 21.43 6.15
CA VAL A 133 5.80 22.35 6.38
C VAL A 133 5.09 22.14 7.72
N TYR A 134 5.09 20.92 8.26
CA TYR A 134 4.38 20.59 9.51
C TYR A 134 5.35 20.21 10.64
N THR A 135 5.04 20.64 11.87
CA THR A 135 5.76 20.20 13.07
C THR A 135 5.59 18.71 13.30
N PRO A 136 6.51 18.03 14.02
CA PRO A 136 6.38 16.61 14.34
C PRO A 136 5.03 16.24 14.98
N GLN A 137 4.49 17.10 15.84
CA GLN A 137 3.21 16.90 16.52
C GLN A 137 2.01 17.00 15.55
N GLN A 138 2.11 17.85 14.53
CA GLN A 138 1.06 18.03 13.52
C GLN A 138 1.08 16.95 12.44
N ARG A 139 2.26 16.39 12.11
CA ARG A 139 2.45 15.43 11.01
C ARG A 139 1.50 14.23 11.12
N ASN A 140 1.37 13.65 12.31
CA ASN A 140 0.49 12.50 12.52
C ASN A 140 -0.98 12.83 12.27
N ALA A 141 -1.45 13.97 12.74
CA ALA A 141 -2.84 14.41 12.55
C ALA A 141 -3.11 14.74 11.06
N VAL A 142 -2.17 15.39 10.39
CA VAL A 142 -2.27 15.73 8.96
C VAL A 142 -2.26 14.46 8.12
N GLN A 143 -1.33 13.53 8.35
CA GLN A 143 -1.28 12.26 7.62
C GLN A 143 -2.53 11.42 7.83
N GLY A 144 -3.09 11.39 9.04
CA GLY A 144 -4.37 10.72 9.30
C GLY A 144 -5.52 11.30 8.50
N ARG A 145 -5.63 12.65 8.43
CA ARG A 145 -6.65 13.31 7.62
C ARG A 145 -6.46 13.07 6.12
N LEU A 146 -5.21 13.14 5.64
CA LEU A 146 -4.88 12.87 4.25
C LEU A 146 -5.16 11.40 3.88
N ALA A 147 -4.91 10.46 4.78
CA ALA A 147 -5.26 9.05 4.58
C ALA A 147 -6.77 8.84 4.45
N SER A 148 -7.58 9.51 5.27
CA SER A 148 -9.05 9.47 5.18
C SER A 148 -9.55 10.05 3.85
N ILE A 149 -9.03 11.22 3.44
CA ILE A 149 -9.37 11.85 2.17
C ILE A 149 -8.96 10.97 0.99
N GLY A 150 -7.77 10.38 1.06
CA GLY A 150 -7.30 9.41 0.08
C GLY A 150 -8.18 8.16 0.02
N GLY A 151 -8.65 7.67 1.18
CA GLY A 151 -9.59 6.55 1.26
C GLY A 151 -10.88 6.82 0.48
N VAL A 152 -11.46 8.02 0.63
CA VAL A 152 -12.63 8.45 -0.17
C VAL A 152 -12.28 8.49 -1.66
N GLY A 153 -11.14 9.06 -2.03
CA GLY A 153 -10.68 9.08 -3.42
C GLY A 153 -10.56 7.66 -4.00
N ARG A 154 -9.96 6.73 -3.25
CA ARG A 154 -9.83 5.31 -3.63
C ARG A 154 -11.18 4.62 -3.83
N MET A 155 -12.16 4.90 -2.96
CA MET A 155 -13.52 4.33 -3.07
C MET A 155 -14.20 4.78 -4.36
N ILE A 156 -14.18 6.07 -4.65
CA ILE A 156 -14.76 6.63 -5.87
C ILE A 156 -14.00 6.05 -7.09
N GLY A 157 -12.68 5.97 -7.02
CA GLY A 157 -11.85 5.40 -8.07
C GLY A 157 -12.14 3.92 -8.35
N ALA A 158 -12.33 3.10 -7.31
CA ALA A 158 -12.67 1.69 -7.48
C ALA A 158 -14.05 1.50 -8.12
N MET A 159 -15.04 2.34 -7.78
CA MET A 159 -16.35 2.32 -8.44
C MET A 159 -16.27 2.76 -9.90
N ALA A 160 -15.56 3.85 -10.17
CA ALA A 160 -15.33 4.32 -11.54
C ALA A 160 -14.55 3.28 -12.37
N GLY A 161 -13.58 2.60 -11.75
CA GLY A 161 -12.85 1.50 -12.35
C GLY A 161 -13.74 0.34 -12.73
N GLY A 162 -14.66 -0.08 -11.84
CA GLY A 162 -15.65 -1.11 -12.14
C GLY A 162 -16.59 -0.73 -13.28
N PHE A 163 -17.02 0.54 -13.32
CA PHE A 163 -17.84 1.06 -14.41
C PHE A 163 -17.11 1.06 -15.75
N LEU A 164 -15.84 1.46 -15.75
CA LEU A 164 -15.03 1.49 -16.97
C LEU A 164 -14.55 0.12 -17.41
N TYR A 165 -14.37 -0.83 -16.47
CA TYR A 165 -13.81 -2.15 -16.76
C TYR A 165 -14.62 -2.92 -17.80
N ASP A 166 -15.93 -2.87 -17.73
CA ASP A 166 -16.87 -3.52 -18.65
C ASP A 166 -17.67 -2.52 -19.51
N GLY A 167 -17.24 -1.26 -19.58
CA GLY A 167 -17.90 -0.21 -20.34
C GLY A 167 -19.37 -0.01 -19.92
N ALA A 168 -19.62 0.14 -18.62
CA ALA A 168 -20.95 0.28 -18.04
C ALA A 168 -21.87 -0.94 -18.30
N ARG A 169 -21.32 -2.12 -18.45
CA ARG A 169 -21.99 -3.36 -18.87
C ARG A 169 -22.50 -3.35 -20.32
N LEU A 170 -22.11 -2.37 -21.11
CA LEU A 170 -22.44 -2.30 -22.52
C LEU A 170 -21.41 -3.01 -23.40
N MET A 171 -20.25 -3.32 -22.83
CA MET A 171 -19.12 -3.94 -23.51
C MET A 171 -18.79 -5.30 -22.81
N TYR A 172 -17.58 -5.80 -23.02
CA TYR A 172 -17.09 -7.04 -22.43
C TYR A 172 -16.15 -6.76 -21.24
N PRO A 173 -15.98 -7.69 -20.29
CA PRO A 173 -15.04 -7.55 -19.19
C PRO A 173 -13.61 -7.31 -19.69
N GLY A 174 -12.93 -6.26 -19.16
CA GLY A 174 -11.59 -5.86 -19.61
C GLY A 174 -11.57 -4.81 -20.71
N TRP A 175 -12.74 -4.41 -21.24
CA TRP A 175 -12.81 -3.37 -22.27
C TRP A 175 -12.07 -2.09 -21.91
N GLY A 176 -12.21 -1.63 -20.66
CA GLY A 176 -11.59 -0.40 -20.21
C GLY A 176 -10.06 -0.39 -20.28
N PHE A 177 -9.41 -1.54 -20.09
CA PHE A 177 -7.97 -1.67 -20.32
C PHE A 177 -7.65 -1.80 -21.82
N ARG A 178 -8.37 -2.65 -22.53
CA ARG A 178 -8.11 -2.88 -23.95
C ARG A 178 -8.31 -1.65 -24.81
N SER A 179 -9.36 -0.87 -24.56
CA SER A 179 -9.63 0.40 -25.25
C SER A 179 -8.69 1.53 -24.86
N GLY A 180 -7.97 1.40 -23.74
CA GLY A 180 -7.14 2.44 -23.17
C GLY A 180 -7.88 3.36 -22.19
N GLY A 181 -9.19 3.24 -22.04
CA GLY A 181 -9.99 4.15 -21.22
C GLY A 181 -9.45 4.31 -19.78
N ILE A 182 -9.09 3.19 -19.13
CA ILE A 182 -8.51 3.23 -17.78
C ILE A 182 -7.12 3.89 -17.77
N PHE A 183 -6.28 3.65 -18.78
CA PHE A 183 -4.94 4.27 -18.89
C PHE A 183 -5.03 5.78 -19.11
N PHE A 184 -5.93 6.21 -20.00
CA PHE A 184 -6.11 7.64 -20.28
C PHE A 184 -6.72 8.38 -19.10
N VAL A 185 -7.69 7.79 -18.41
CA VAL A 185 -8.24 8.40 -17.20
C VAL A 185 -7.18 8.46 -16.09
N ALA A 186 -6.37 7.42 -15.91
CA ALA A 186 -5.27 7.44 -14.95
C ALA A 186 -4.24 8.53 -15.28
N SER A 187 -3.84 8.65 -16.56
CA SER A 187 -2.96 9.71 -17.05
C SER A 187 -3.55 11.09 -16.80
N PHE A 188 -4.80 11.33 -17.20
CA PHE A 188 -5.49 12.60 -17.02
C PHE A 188 -5.60 13.02 -15.56
N VAL A 189 -5.95 12.08 -14.68
CA VAL A 189 -6.04 12.34 -13.24
C VAL A 189 -4.68 12.75 -12.67
N MET A 190 -3.58 12.15 -13.14
CA MET A 190 -2.23 12.57 -12.74
C MET A 190 -1.92 14.00 -13.20
N LEU A 191 -2.30 14.37 -14.43
CA LEU A 191 -2.14 15.75 -14.91
C LEU A 191 -2.97 16.73 -14.07
N VAL A 192 -4.22 16.40 -13.76
CA VAL A 192 -5.08 17.26 -12.93
C VAL A 192 -4.58 17.34 -11.50
N SER A 193 -4.01 16.27 -10.96
CA SER A 193 -3.51 16.24 -9.59
C SER A 193 -2.35 17.20 -9.31
N VAL A 194 -1.60 17.59 -10.35
CA VAL A 194 -0.53 18.61 -10.22
C VAL A 194 -1.06 20.03 -10.10
N ILE A 195 -2.27 20.32 -10.56
CA ILE A 195 -2.82 21.68 -10.57
C ILE A 195 -2.85 22.31 -9.18
N PRO A 196 -3.38 21.65 -8.14
CA PRO A 196 -3.37 22.21 -6.78
C PRO A 196 -1.96 22.50 -6.25
N LEU A 197 -0.95 21.76 -6.70
CA LEU A 197 0.41 21.92 -6.23
C LEU A 197 1.05 23.23 -6.71
N PHE A 198 0.66 23.75 -7.88
CA PHE A 198 1.18 25.03 -8.37
C PHE A 198 0.86 26.21 -7.45
N PHE A 199 -0.21 26.11 -6.66
CA PHE A 199 -0.63 27.14 -5.70
C PHE A 199 0.04 27.01 -4.33
N MET A 200 0.91 26.01 -4.15
CA MET A 200 1.63 25.76 -2.91
C MET A 200 3.07 26.32 -2.98
N PRO A 201 3.69 26.69 -1.85
CA PRO A 201 5.09 27.06 -1.83
C PRO A 201 6.00 25.87 -2.19
N GLU A 202 7.26 26.13 -2.57
CA GLU A 202 8.18 25.09 -3.02
C GLU A 202 8.57 24.07 -1.93
N GLY A 203 8.60 24.46 -0.67
CA GLY A 203 9.17 23.66 0.42
C GLY A 203 10.71 23.75 0.45
N GLY A 204 11.35 22.94 1.29
CA GLY A 204 12.81 22.93 1.48
C GLY A 204 13.25 23.64 2.76
N ILE A 205 14.56 23.76 2.98
CA ILE A 205 15.15 24.27 4.25
C ILE A 205 14.58 25.63 4.66
N ARG A 206 14.27 26.49 3.71
CA ARG A 206 13.71 27.83 3.98
C ARG A 206 12.33 27.81 4.65
N TYR A 207 11.61 26.69 4.51
CA TYR A 207 10.27 26.48 5.06
C TYR A 207 10.25 25.53 6.25
N ARG A 208 11.44 25.01 6.65
CA ARG A 208 11.53 24.03 7.73
C ARG A 208 11.11 24.67 9.04
N VAL A 209 10.07 24.12 9.64
CA VAL A 209 9.67 24.48 11.00
C VAL A 209 10.73 23.95 11.95
N ALA A 210 11.32 24.84 12.78
CA ALA A 210 12.36 24.46 13.73
C ALA A 210 11.93 23.27 14.58
N GLU A 211 12.69 22.19 14.52
CA GLU A 211 12.55 21.07 15.44
C GLU A 211 13.09 21.56 16.79
N ALA A 212 12.27 21.47 17.83
CA ALA A 212 12.78 21.61 19.19
C ALA A 212 13.78 20.46 19.43
N ASP A 213 15.01 20.80 19.73
CA ASP A 213 16.06 19.86 20.11
C ASP A 213 15.56 19.01 21.27
N GLN A 214 15.22 17.77 21.01
CA GLN A 214 15.04 16.77 22.05
C GLN A 214 16.40 16.10 22.26
N ASP A 215 17.19 16.70 23.10
CA ASP A 215 18.36 16.08 23.71
C ASP A 215 17.93 14.84 24.48
N GLY A 216 18.42 13.70 24.09
CA GLY A 216 18.12 12.41 24.67
C GLY A 216 19.23 11.43 24.38
N SER A 217 20.41 11.68 24.95
CA SER A 217 21.49 10.70 25.05
C SER A 217 21.06 9.52 25.90
N ASP A 218 21.02 8.31 25.35
CA ASP A 218 21.21 7.11 26.15
C ASP A 218 21.88 5.99 25.33
N ASP A 219 23.05 5.62 25.81
CA ASP A 219 23.99 4.69 25.17
C ASP A 219 23.59 3.23 25.51
N GLN A 220 22.69 2.65 24.68
CA GLN A 220 22.38 1.22 24.70
C GLN A 220 22.19 0.67 23.29
N SER A 221 23.19 0.82 22.42
CA SER A 221 23.08 0.60 20.99
C SER A 221 22.88 -0.86 20.55
N GLY A 222 23.51 -1.84 21.19
CA GLY A 222 23.51 -3.24 20.72
C GLY A 222 22.17 -3.97 20.88
N GLY A 223 21.46 -3.77 22.00
CA GLY A 223 20.17 -4.45 22.26
C GLY A 223 18.98 -3.82 21.53
N ARG A 224 19.09 -2.55 21.09
CA ARG A 224 18.05 -1.88 20.30
C ARG A 224 18.05 -2.34 18.84
N LEU A 225 19.23 -2.56 18.24
CA LEU A 225 19.34 -3.00 16.85
C LEU A 225 18.71 -4.38 16.63
N GLY A 226 19.00 -5.36 17.49
CA GLY A 226 18.40 -6.70 17.40
C GLY A 226 16.87 -6.69 17.50
N ARG A 227 16.31 -5.85 18.39
CA ARG A 227 14.85 -5.67 18.52
C ARG A 227 14.25 -5.00 17.29
N PHE A 228 14.95 -4.03 16.71
CA PHE A 228 14.49 -3.38 15.49
C PHE A 228 14.49 -4.34 14.29
N VAL A 229 15.54 -5.14 14.11
CA VAL A 229 15.60 -6.16 13.03
C VAL A 229 14.48 -7.20 13.22
N LEU A 230 14.26 -7.70 14.44
CA LEU A 230 13.18 -8.63 14.72
C LEU A 230 11.80 -8.01 14.44
N PHE A 231 11.63 -6.73 14.77
CA PHE A 231 10.42 -5.97 14.44
C PHE A 231 10.22 -5.85 12.94
N LEU A 232 11.26 -5.51 12.17
CA LEU A 232 11.18 -5.42 10.70
C LEU A 232 10.81 -6.77 10.07
N ALA A 233 11.41 -7.88 10.55
CA ALA A 233 11.09 -9.22 10.08
C ALA A 233 9.61 -9.58 10.37
N ALA A 234 9.13 -9.29 11.58
CA ALA A 234 7.73 -9.50 11.94
C ALA A 234 6.79 -8.66 11.06
N MET A 235 7.10 -7.38 10.84
CA MET A 235 6.29 -6.49 10.00
C MET A 235 6.31 -6.90 8.53
N LEU A 236 7.44 -7.36 8.00
CA LEU A 236 7.53 -7.88 6.64
C LEU A 236 6.59 -9.09 6.46
N LEU A 237 6.60 -10.04 7.39
CA LEU A 237 5.75 -11.23 7.34
C LEU A 237 4.26 -10.87 7.49
N ILE A 238 3.90 -10.01 8.45
CA ILE A 238 2.51 -9.60 8.68
C ILE A 238 1.98 -8.87 7.45
N ASN A 239 2.67 -7.83 6.99
CA ASN A 239 2.22 -7.05 5.84
C ASN A 239 2.17 -7.90 4.56
N SER A 240 3.17 -8.77 4.33
CA SER A 240 3.19 -9.66 3.17
C SER A 240 2.00 -10.62 3.17
N GLY A 241 1.68 -11.23 4.31
CA GLY A 241 0.52 -12.12 4.43
C GLY A 241 -0.80 -11.39 4.24
N VAL A 242 -0.97 -10.21 4.86
CA VAL A 242 -2.20 -9.41 4.72
C VAL A 242 -2.37 -8.86 3.29
N ASN A 243 -1.28 -8.52 2.60
CA ASN A 243 -1.32 -8.00 1.23
C ASN A 243 -1.66 -9.06 0.18
N THR A 244 -1.55 -10.36 0.48
CA THR A 244 -2.05 -11.42 -0.41
C THR A 244 -3.54 -11.27 -0.72
N ILE A 245 -4.33 -10.69 0.19
CA ILE A 245 -5.75 -10.38 -0.05
C ILE A 245 -5.88 -9.40 -1.23
N GLY A 246 -5.08 -8.34 -1.26
CA GLY A 246 -5.08 -7.35 -2.34
C GLY A 246 -4.76 -7.96 -3.70
N ALA A 247 -3.75 -8.83 -3.75
CA ALA A 247 -3.30 -9.48 -4.98
C ALA A 247 -4.33 -10.46 -5.56
N PHE A 248 -5.01 -11.24 -4.71
CA PHE A 248 -5.78 -12.39 -5.18
C PHE A 248 -7.29 -12.32 -4.99
N ARG A 249 -7.81 -11.46 -4.10
CA ARG A 249 -9.25 -11.37 -3.82
C ARG A 249 -10.09 -11.08 -5.07
N ALA A 250 -9.67 -10.12 -5.89
CA ALA A 250 -10.40 -9.75 -7.09
C ALA A 250 -10.44 -10.91 -8.12
N GLN A 251 -9.31 -11.61 -8.29
CA GLN A 251 -9.24 -12.81 -9.15
C GLN A 251 -10.14 -13.93 -8.60
N TYR A 252 -10.07 -14.22 -7.30
CA TYR A 252 -10.89 -15.22 -6.62
C TYR A 252 -12.39 -14.94 -6.77
N MET A 253 -12.80 -13.68 -6.62
CA MET A 253 -14.19 -13.27 -6.82
C MET A 253 -14.64 -13.41 -8.28
N ASN A 254 -13.73 -13.26 -9.23
CA ASN A 254 -14.04 -13.33 -10.67
C ASN A 254 -14.07 -14.78 -11.22
N LEU A 255 -13.64 -15.80 -10.45
CA LEU A 255 -13.64 -17.19 -10.89
C LEU A 255 -15.04 -17.64 -11.32
N ALA A 256 -15.15 -18.16 -12.55
CA ALA A 256 -16.41 -18.67 -13.10
C ALA A 256 -16.94 -19.88 -12.32
N GLU A 257 -16.05 -20.75 -11.84
CA GLU A 257 -16.36 -21.92 -11.02
C GLU A 257 -16.72 -21.56 -9.56
N GLY A 258 -16.55 -20.29 -9.16
CA GLY A 258 -16.77 -19.77 -7.80
C GLY A 258 -17.90 -18.78 -7.74
N PHE A 259 -17.56 -17.51 -7.53
CA PHE A 259 -18.56 -16.44 -7.33
C PHE A 259 -19.02 -15.80 -8.64
N ALA A 260 -18.24 -15.89 -9.71
CA ALA A 260 -18.47 -15.20 -10.98
C ALA A 260 -18.88 -13.71 -10.78
N ALA A 261 -18.24 -13.06 -9.83
CA ALA A 261 -18.64 -11.75 -9.34
C ALA A 261 -18.45 -10.66 -10.40
N SER A 262 -19.46 -9.80 -10.54
CA SER A 262 -19.41 -8.66 -11.44
C SER A 262 -18.35 -7.63 -11.00
N ALA A 263 -17.91 -6.79 -11.93
CA ALA A 263 -17.01 -5.69 -11.63
C ALA A 263 -17.54 -4.77 -10.52
N ARG A 264 -18.86 -4.52 -10.49
CA ARG A 264 -19.53 -3.79 -9.42
C ARG A 264 -19.33 -4.45 -8.05
N THR A 265 -19.49 -5.76 -7.98
CA THR A 265 -19.34 -6.53 -6.73
C THR A 265 -17.90 -6.52 -6.24
N ILE A 266 -16.92 -6.63 -7.15
CA ILE A 266 -15.49 -6.52 -6.82
C ILE A 266 -15.18 -5.11 -6.29
N SER A 267 -15.74 -4.06 -6.91
CA SER A 267 -15.60 -2.67 -6.41
C SER A 267 -16.20 -2.51 -5.01
N LEU A 268 -17.36 -3.14 -4.73
CA LEU A 268 -17.98 -3.08 -3.40
C LEU A 268 -17.08 -3.69 -2.33
N ALA A 269 -16.37 -4.79 -2.62
CA ALA A 269 -15.42 -5.37 -1.68
C ALA A 269 -14.22 -4.45 -1.42
N ALA A 270 -13.67 -3.79 -2.45
CA ALA A 270 -12.63 -2.78 -2.27
C ALA A 270 -13.11 -1.56 -1.47
N ASN A 271 -14.37 -1.18 -1.66
CA ASN A 271 -14.98 -0.07 -0.92
C ASN A 271 -15.29 -0.43 0.55
N ALA A 272 -15.72 -1.65 0.83
CA ALA A 272 -15.90 -2.14 2.20
C ALA A 272 -14.58 -2.07 2.99
N GLU A 273 -13.48 -2.50 2.39
CA GLU A 273 -12.12 -2.38 2.95
C GLU A 273 -11.76 -0.90 3.23
N SER A 274 -11.96 -0.03 2.25
CA SER A 274 -11.64 1.40 2.40
C SER A 274 -12.52 2.09 3.44
N ALA A 275 -13.82 1.75 3.50
CA ALA A 275 -14.75 2.28 4.49
C ALA A 275 -14.35 1.87 5.92
N ALA A 276 -13.97 0.62 6.13
CA ALA A 276 -13.49 0.12 7.41
C ALA A 276 -12.17 0.81 7.84
N LEU A 277 -11.24 1.00 6.90
CA LEU A 277 -9.99 1.73 7.13
C LEU A 277 -10.27 3.18 7.59
N ILE A 278 -11.18 3.88 6.90
CA ILE A 278 -11.57 5.25 7.25
C ILE A 278 -12.24 5.26 8.62
N ALA A 279 -13.20 4.37 8.86
CA ALA A 279 -13.95 4.31 10.11
C ALA A 279 -13.01 4.07 11.30
N VAL A 280 -12.12 3.07 11.23
CA VAL A 280 -11.18 2.80 12.32
C VAL A 280 -10.21 3.97 12.54
N GLY A 281 -9.85 4.69 11.49
CA GLY A 281 -8.97 5.85 11.53
C GLY A 281 -9.40 6.90 12.57
N PHE A 282 -10.71 7.14 12.71
CA PHE A 282 -11.26 8.06 13.72
C PHE A 282 -11.04 7.58 15.15
N PHE A 283 -10.95 6.28 15.36
CA PHE A 283 -10.85 5.67 16.70
C PHE A 283 -9.42 5.29 17.10
N LEU A 284 -8.47 5.24 16.15
CA LEU A 284 -7.08 4.78 16.39
C LEU A 284 -6.39 5.53 17.53
N GLY A 285 -6.56 6.85 17.60
CA GLY A 285 -5.98 7.65 18.68
C GLY A 285 -6.53 7.27 20.07
N THR A 286 -7.81 6.99 20.16
CA THR A 286 -8.46 6.55 21.41
C THR A 286 -8.11 5.11 21.75
N LEU A 287 -8.16 4.21 20.77
CA LEU A 287 -7.74 2.82 20.93
C LEU A 287 -6.27 2.73 21.38
N GLY A 288 -5.38 3.50 20.73
CA GLY A 288 -3.96 3.51 21.08
C GLY A 288 -3.69 3.98 22.51
N ARG A 289 -4.45 4.99 23.00
CA ARG A 289 -4.37 5.42 24.41
C ARG A 289 -4.91 4.39 25.40
N ARG A 290 -6.01 3.70 25.06
CA ARG A 290 -6.65 2.71 25.96
C ARG A 290 -5.93 1.37 25.98
N LEU A 291 -5.57 0.83 24.83
CA LEU A 291 -4.97 -0.51 24.70
C LEU A 291 -3.45 -0.47 24.77
N GLY A 292 -2.83 0.66 24.41
CA GLY A 292 -1.40 0.78 24.17
C GLY A 292 -1.00 0.31 22.77
N ILE A 293 0.07 0.91 22.23
CA ILE A 293 0.54 0.72 20.85
C ILE A 293 0.81 -0.76 20.51
N GLY A 294 1.47 -1.50 21.42
CA GLY A 294 1.81 -2.90 21.18
C GLY A 294 0.58 -3.81 21.09
N ARG A 295 -0.42 -3.63 21.96
CA ARG A 295 -1.67 -4.42 21.88
C ARG A 295 -2.50 -4.07 20.67
N LEU A 296 -2.50 -2.79 20.25
CA LEU A 296 -3.18 -2.37 19.04
C LEU A 296 -2.56 -2.99 17.79
N LEU A 297 -1.23 -3.14 17.76
CA LEU A 297 -0.53 -3.82 16.67
C LEU A 297 -0.86 -5.32 16.63
N LEU A 298 -0.89 -6.00 17.79
CA LEU A 298 -1.31 -7.41 17.84
C LEU A 298 -2.76 -7.59 17.41
N LEU A 299 -3.66 -6.68 17.80
CA LEU A 299 -5.06 -6.69 17.37
C LEU A 299 -5.16 -6.53 15.85
N GLY A 300 -4.40 -5.58 15.25
CA GLY A 300 -4.36 -5.40 13.82
C GLY A 300 -3.93 -6.65 13.06
N ALA A 301 -2.86 -7.31 13.51
CA ALA A 301 -2.40 -8.56 12.92
C ALA A 301 -3.45 -9.70 13.08
N ALA A 302 -4.09 -9.81 14.25
CA ALA A 302 -5.16 -10.77 14.46
C ALA A 302 -6.37 -10.53 13.54
N MET A 303 -6.78 -9.27 13.32
CA MET A 303 -7.82 -8.91 12.34
C MET A 303 -7.43 -9.32 10.92
N GLY A 304 -6.14 -9.22 10.56
CA GLY A 304 -5.62 -9.70 9.28
C GLY A 304 -5.77 -11.21 9.10
N ILE A 305 -5.47 -11.99 10.14
CA ILE A 305 -5.69 -13.45 10.16
C ILE A 305 -7.19 -13.75 10.00
N VAL A 306 -8.04 -13.07 10.77
CA VAL A 306 -9.50 -13.24 10.69
C VAL A 306 -10.00 -12.95 9.27
N SER A 307 -9.54 -11.87 8.64
CA SER A 307 -9.89 -11.54 7.26
C SER A 307 -9.53 -12.66 6.29
N LEU A 308 -8.31 -13.20 6.38
CA LEU A 308 -7.84 -14.29 5.51
C LEU A 308 -8.62 -15.58 5.73
N VAL A 309 -8.90 -15.94 6.98
CA VAL A 309 -9.68 -17.14 7.32
C VAL A 309 -11.13 -16.99 6.85
N VAL A 310 -11.76 -15.84 7.09
CA VAL A 310 -13.13 -15.56 6.62
C VAL A 310 -13.19 -15.62 5.10
N LEU A 311 -12.19 -15.06 4.40
CA LEU A 311 -12.11 -15.12 2.94
C LEU A 311 -11.93 -16.56 2.43
N MET A 312 -11.11 -17.38 3.09
CA MET A 312 -10.89 -18.79 2.78
C MET A 312 -12.18 -19.62 2.96
N LEU A 313 -12.96 -19.33 4.01
CA LEU A 313 -14.18 -20.07 4.34
C LEU A 313 -15.43 -19.51 3.69
N ALA A 314 -15.35 -18.36 2.99
CA ALA A 314 -16.49 -17.67 2.42
C ALA A 314 -17.33 -18.57 1.48
N PRO A 315 -18.61 -18.82 1.77
CA PRO A 315 -19.53 -19.56 0.90
C PRO A 315 -20.24 -18.64 -0.09
N CYS A 316 -20.27 -17.32 0.16
CA CYS A 316 -20.99 -16.32 -0.63
C CYS A 316 -20.25 -14.97 -0.61
N VAL A 317 -20.66 -14.07 -1.48
CA VAL A 317 -20.03 -12.76 -1.67
C VAL A 317 -20.17 -11.87 -0.41
N GLU A 318 -21.27 -11.96 0.29
CA GLU A 318 -21.54 -11.20 1.51
C GLU A 318 -20.48 -11.46 2.58
N ILE A 319 -20.04 -12.71 2.71
CA ILE A 319 -18.97 -13.08 3.64
C ILE A 319 -17.60 -12.51 3.17
N ILE A 320 -17.38 -12.41 1.85
CA ILE A 320 -16.20 -11.73 1.32
C ILE A 320 -16.21 -10.24 1.69
N LEU A 321 -17.39 -9.59 1.68
CA LEU A 321 -17.51 -8.20 2.13
C LEU A 321 -17.16 -8.06 3.61
N VAL A 322 -17.58 -9.02 4.45
CA VAL A 322 -17.19 -9.06 5.87
C VAL A 322 -15.66 -9.24 6.01
N ALA A 323 -15.06 -10.14 5.23
CA ALA A 323 -13.60 -10.28 5.20
C ALA A 323 -12.90 -8.96 4.82
N ALA A 324 -13.46 -8.22 3.84
CA ALA A 324 -12.93 -6.93 3.43
C ALA A 324 -13.00 -5.86 4.54
N LEU A 325 -14.05 -5.86 5.36
CA LEU A 325 -14.13 -5.00 6.54
C LEU A 325 -13.01 -5.33 7.55
N PHE A 326 -12.79 -6.60 7.86
CA PHE A 326 -11.67 -7.01 8.74
C PHE A 326 -10.32 -6.62 8.16
N LYS A 327 -10.14 -6.71 6.83
CA LYS A 327 -8.91 -6.24 6.16
C LYS A 327 -8.69 -4.75 6.40
N GLY A 328 -9.70 -3.91 6.18
CA GLY A 328 -9.60 -2.47 6.39
C GLY A 328 -9.31 -2.09 7.85
N LEU A 329 -9.93 -2.78 8.82
CA LEU A 329 -9.63 -2.62 10.24
C LEU A 329 -8.17 -3.01 10.55
N SER A 330 -7.70 -4.13 9.99
CA SER A 330 -6.33 -4.60 10.13
C SER A 330 -5.34 -3.56 9.62
N ASP A 331 -5.53 -3.06 8.39
CA ASP A 331 -4.64 -2.09 7.77
C ASP A 331 -4.52 -0.80 8.59
N GLY A 332 -5.64 -0.27 9.07
CA GLY A 332 -5.64 0.93 9.91
C GLY A 332 -4.88 0.73 11.22
N CYS A 333 -5.16 -0.38 11.92
CA CYS A 333 -4.48 -0.70 13.17
C CYS A 333 -2.98 -0.93 12.97
N ILE A 334 -2.59 -1.70 11.94
CA ILE A 334 -1.17 -1.99 11.64
C ILE A 334 -0.44 -0.71 11.24
N ALA A 335 -0.96 0.05 10.28
CA ALA A 335 -0.28 1.24 9.77
C ALA A 335 0.02 2.27 10.88
N SER A 336 -0.97 2.55 11.73
CA SER A 336 -0.83 3.51 12.82
C SER A 336 0.11 3.00 13.92
N SER A 337 -0.09 1.76 14.38
CA SER A 337 0.63 1.24 15.54
C SER A 337 2.05 0.79 15.20
N SER A 338 2.30 0.27 13.99
CA SER A 338 3.65 -0.13 13.58
C SER A 338 4.59 1.06 13.44
N TYR A 339 4.11 2.16 12.84
CA TYR A 339 4.89 3.40 12.76
C TYR A 339 5.22 3.96 14.15
N ALA A 340 4.21 4.04 15.03
CA ALA A 340 4.39 4.51 16.39
C ALA A 340 5.35 3.60 17.20
N TYR A 341 5.26 2.27 17.02
CA TYR A 341 6.18 1.34 17.70
C TYR A 341 7.60 1.42 17.11
N ALA A 342 7.75 1.51 15.78
CA ALA A 342 9.04 1.72 15.13
C ALA A 342 9.77 2.93 15.71
N SER A 343 9.06 4.05 15.90
CA SER A 343 9.64 5.28 16.44
C SER A 343 10.22 5.13 17.85
N THR A 344 9.74 4.16 18.64
CA THR A 344 10.29 3.87 19.98
C THR A 344 11.58 3.04 19.93
N LEU A 345 11.82 2.33 18.84
CA LEU A 345 13.01 1.50 18.65
C LEU A 345 14.15 2.24 17.93
N ILE A 346 13.81 3.31 17.23
CA ILE A 346 14.73 4.06 16.35
C ILE A 346 15.45 5.14 17.15
N PRO A 347 16.80 5.12 17.18
CA PRO A 347 17.58 6.19 17.81
C PRO A 347 17.36 7.53 17.10
N PRO A 348 17.26 8.65 17.83
CA PRO A 348 17.03 9.98 17.26
C PRO A 348 18.04 10.36 16.17
N GLU A 349 19.32 10.03 16.39
CA GLU A 349 20.46 10.39 15.52
C GLU A 349 20.43 9.67 14.17
N LYS A 350 19.79 8.49 14.10
CA LYS A 350 19.75 7.60 12.92
C LYS A 350 18.35 7.45 12.32
N ARG A 351 17.42 8.35 12.65
CA ARG A 351 16.01 8.27 12.24
C ARG A 351 15.83 8.08 10.75
N GLY A 352 16.49 8.86 9.91
CA GLY A 352 16.34 8.79 8.47
C GLY A 352 16.62 7.39 7.90
N ARG A 353 17.78 6.81 8.26
CA ARG A 353 18.20 5.48 7.79
C ARG A 353 17.27 4.36 8.27
N TYR A 354 16.87 4.39 9.54
CA TYR A 354 16.04 3.33 10.10
C TYR A 354 14.59 3.40 9.63
N PHE A 355 14.02 4.62 9.47
CA PHE A 355 12.70 4.75 8.86
C PHE A 355 12.71 4.38 7.38
N ALA A 356 13.79 4.60 6.64
CA ALA A 356 13.91 4.11 5.27
C ALA A 356 13.83 2.57 5.21
N LEU A 357 14.52 1.87 6.14
CA LEU A 357 14.42 0.41 6.25
C LEU A 357 13.00 -0.06 6.63
N TYR A 358 12.35 0.63 7.56
CA TYR A 358 10.96 0.34 7.92
C TYR A 358 10.02 0.53 6.71
N ASN A 359 10.14 1.64 5.99
CA ASN A 359 9.35 1.90 4.79
C ASN A 359 9.64 0.87 3.68
N ALA A 360 10.91 0.46 3.52
CA ALA A 360 11.27 -0.58 2.56
C ALA A 360 10.53 -1.90 2.85
N THR A 361 10.40 -2.32 4.13
CA THR A 361 9.63 -3.52 4.47
C THR A 361 8.16 -3.39 4.10
N PHE A 362 7.59 -2.20 4.25
CA PHE A 362 6.20 -1.93 3.86
C PHE A 362 6.01 -2.03 2.34
N PHE A 363 6.85 -1.36 1.55
CA PHE A 363 6.73 -1.41 0.09
C PHE A 363 6.99 -2.81 -0.48
N LEU A 364 8.05 -3.48 -0.01
CA LEU A 364 8.38 -4.83 -0.46
C LEU A 364 7.30 -5.86 -0.12
N SER A 365 6.56 -5.66 0.98
CA SER A 365 5.50 -6.58 1.38
C SER A 365 4.30 -6.62 0.42
N TRP A 366 4.18 -5.66 -0.49
CA TRP A 366 3.04 -5.61 -1.43
C TRP A 366 3.06 -6.77 -2.42
N GLY A 367 4.22 -7.20 -2.88
CA GLY A 367 4.33 -8.24 -3.90
C GLY A 367 5.14 -9.46 -3.51
N LEU A 368 6.11 -9.37 -2.57
CA LEU A 368 7.06 -10.45 -2.32
C LEU A 368 6.39 -11.78 -1.98
N ALA A 369 5.49 -11.83 -1.00
CA ALA A 369 4.83 -13.08 -0.65
C ALA A 369 3.90 -13.55 -1.77
N ALA A 370 3.22 -12.63 -2.45
CA ALA A 370 2.36 -12.97 -3.56
C ALA A 370 3.13 -13.64 -4.71
N THR A 371 4.31 -13.14 -5.05
CA THR A 371 5.13 -13.66 -6.16
C THR A 371 5.93 -14.90 -5.79
N PHE A 372 6.49 -14.98 -4.57
CA PHE A 372 7.43 -16.04 -4.22
C PHE A 372 6.83 -17.17 -3.38
N VAL A 373 5.66 -16.96 -2.79
CA VAL A 373 5.02 -17.96 -1.92
C VAL A 373 3.61 -18.31 -2.43
N THR A 374 2.70 -17.34 -2.39
CA THR A 374 1.27 -17.60 -2.61
C THR A 374 0.93 -17.88 -4.06
N GLY A 375 1.47 -17.10 -5.01
CA GLY A 375 1.24 -17.30 -6.44
C GLY A 375 1.74 -18.65 -6.93
N PRO A 376 3.03 -19.03 -6.68
CA PRO A 376 3.53 -20.35 -7.02
C PRO A 376 2.75 -21.51 -6.39
N LEU A 377 2.28 -21.35 -5.15
CA LEU A 377 1.41 -22.34 -4.51
C LEU A 377 0.09 -22.51 -5.27
N ILE A 378 -0.56 -21.42 -5.64
CA ILE A 378 -1.81 -21.45 -6.40
C ILE A 378 -1.56 -22.06 -7.79
N ASP A 379 -0.53 -21.63 -8.52
CA ASP A 379 -0.20 -22.16 -9.85
C ASP A 379 0.14 -23.66 -9.78
N SER A 380 0.90 -24.12 -8.78
CA SER A 380 1.23 -25.54 -8.63
C SER A 380 0.00 -26.41 -8.36
N LEU A 381 -0.95 -25.91 -7.56
CA LEU A 381 -2.21 -26.61 -7.31
C LEU A 381 -3.08 -26.67 -8.57
N LEU A 382 -3.16 -25.58 -9.33
CA LEU A 382 -3.87 -25.56 -10.61
C LEU A 382 -3.25 -26.56 -11.61
N LEU A 383 -1.93 -26.62 -11.71
CA LEU A 383 -1.21 -27.57 -12.57
C LEU A 383 -1.40 -29.03 -12.12
N SER A 384 -1.58 -29.28 -10.84
CA SER A 384 -1.89 -30.62 -10.31
C SER A 384 -3.35 -31.05 -10.51
N GLY A 385 -4.18 -30.21 -11.14
CA GLY A 385 -5.59 -30.49 -11.40
C GLY A 385 -6.54 -30.13 -10.25
N ALA A 386 -6.08 -29.42 -9.23
CA ALA A 386 -6.96 -28.91 -8.19
C ALA A 386 -7.93 -27.85 -8.76
N GLY A 387 -9.17 -27.84 -8.28
CA GLY A 387 -10.14 -26.81 -8.66
C GLY A 387 -9.66 -25.40 -8.29
N ALA A 388 -9.96 -24.41 -9.15
CA ALA A 388 -9.45 -23.05 -8.96
C ALA A 388 -9.85 -22.46 -7.60
N VAL A 389 -11.07 -22.66 -7.15
CA VAL A 389 -11.54 -22.21 -5.83
C VAL A 389 -10.66 -22.76 -4.71
N THR A 390 -10.31 -24.07 -4.76
CA THR A 390 -9.45 -24.71 -3.74
C THR A 390 -8.03 -24.15 -3.77
N ALA A 391 -7.47 -23.92 -4.95
CA ALA A 391 -6.13 -23.36 -5.11
C ALA A 391 -6.03 -21.94 -4.50
N TYR A 392 -7.00 -21.06 -4.75
CA TYR A 392 -7.03 -19.72 -4.15
C TYR A 392 -7.26 -19.76 -2.64
N LYS A 393 -8.09 -20.67 -2.14
CA LYS A 393 -8.26 -20.87 -0.69
C LYS A 393 -6.96 -21.28 -0.01
N ALA A 394 -6.17 -22.17 -0.63
CA ALA A 394 -4.84 -22.53 -0.15
C ALA A 394 -3.89 -21.31 -0.17
N GLY A 395 -4.01 -20.45 -1.17
CA GLY A 395 -3.30 -19.17 -1.21
C GLY A 395 -3.62 -18.28 -0.02
N PHE A 396 -4.88 -18.09 0.34
CA PHE A 396 -5.27 -17.33 1.53
C PHE A 396 -4.81 -17.99 2.83
N ALA A 397 -4.80 -19.32 2.90
CA ALA A 397 -4.24 -20.06 4.03
C ALA A 397 -2.73 -19.79 4.20
N SER A 398 -1.97 -19.76 3.11
CA SER A 398 -0.53 -19.40 3.15
C SER A 398 -0.31 -17.98 3.66
N GLY A 399 -1.15 -17.03 3.21
CA GLY A 399 -1.15 -15.65 3.74
C GLY A 399 -1.43 -15.61 5.25
N ALA A 400 -2.42 -16.36 5.72
CA ALA A 400 -2.72 -16.47 7.17
C ALA A 400 -1.56 -17.08 7.96
N GLY A 401 -0.86 -18.07 7.38
CA GLY A 401 0.35 -18.64 7.95
C GLY A 401 1.48 -17.62 8.13
N LEU A 402 1.70 -16.79 7.09
CA LEU A 402 2.70 -15.71 7.16
C LEU A 402 2.35 -14.67 8.25
N VAL A 403 1.09 -14.23 8.32
CA VAL A 403 0.64 -13.31 9.37
C VAL A 403 0.81 -13.92 10.75
N SER A 404 0.45 -15.21 10.92
CA SER A 404 0.57 -15.94 12.18
C SER A 404 2.03 -16.06 12.65
N LEU A 405 2.95 -16.34 11.73
CA LEU A 405 4.39 -16.38 12.01
C LEU A 405 4.91 -14.98 12.41
N GLY A 406 4.53 -13.94 11.68
CA GLY A 406 4.88 -12.56 12.02
C GLY A 406 4.30 -12.12 13.37
N LEU A 407 3.06 -12.52 13.69
CA LEU A 407 2.42 -12.28 14.98
C LEU A 407 3.17 -12.98 16.12
N ALA A 408 3.60 -14.23 15.91
CA ALA A 408 4.41 -14.96 16.89
C ALA A 408 5.75 -14.22 17.16
N LEU A 409 6.43 -13.74 16.12
CA LEU A 409 7.66 -12.94 16.29
C LEU A 409 7.41 -11.64 17.06
N LEU A 410 6.28 -10.95 16.83
CA LEU A 410 5.90 -9.77 17.63
C LEU A 410 5.66 -10.09 19.10
N VAL A 411 4.99 -11.20 19.39
CA VAL A 411 4.76 -11.66 20.78
C VAL A 411 6.10 -11.94 21.45
N VAL A 412 7.01 -12.63 20.78
CA VAL A 412 8.38 -12.87 21.30
C VAL A 412 9.10 -11.54 21.57
N LEU A 413 9.06 -10.60 20.63
CA LEU A 413 9.66 -9.27 20.79
C LEU A 413 9.11 -8.56 22.04
N PHE A 414 7.80 -8.57 22.24
CA PHE A 414 7.18 -7.91 23.38
C PHE A 414 7.50 -8.61 24.71
N MET A 415 7.60 -9.96 24.73
CA MET A 415 8.02 -10.70 25.92
C MET A 415 9.47 -10.38 26.30
N VAL A 416 10.39 -10.37 25.35
CA VAL A 416 11.79 -10.03 25.58
C VAL A 416 11.93 -8.60 26.10
N THR A 417 11.19 -7.67 25.53
CA THR A 417 11.21 -6.25 25.95
C THR A 417 10.68 -6.09 27.38
N ARG A 418 9.61 -6.80 27.76
CA ARG A 418 9.05 -6.76 29.13
C ARG A 418 9.97 -7.38 30.17
N ARG A 419 10.63 -8.51 29.87
CA ARG A 419 11.56 -9.16 30.80
C ARG A 419 12.72 -8.21 31.14
N ARG A 420 13.34 -7.58 30.17
CA ARG A 420 14.43 -6.62 30.41
C ARG A 420 13.99 -5.43 31.27
N ALA A 421 12.80 -4.89 31.03
CA ALA A 421 12.27 -3.78 31.82
C ALA A 421 12.01 -4.17 33.29
N ARG A 422 11.72 -5.44 33.58
CA ARG A 422 11.60 -5.97 34.98
C ARG A 422 12.97 -6.11 35.61
N THR A 423 13.95 -6.70 34.91
CA THR A 423 15.30 -6.92 35.45
C THR A 423 15.99 -5.60 35.82
N ILE A 424 15.79 -4.54 35.04
CA ILE A 424 16.34 -3.20 35.34
C ILE A 424 15.65 -2.53 36.53
N ARG A 425 14.40 -2.88 36.84
CA ARG A 425 13.68 -2.32 38.03
C ARG A 425 13.99 -3.08 39.32
N THR A 426 14.56 -4.27 39.21
CA THR A 426 14.92 -5.12 40.37
C THR A 426 16.42 -5.09 40.66
N ALA A 427 17.24 -4.53 39.82
CA ALA A 427 18.64 -4.19 40.02
C ALA A 427 18.80 -2.71 40.42
#